data_9433bb47875ad992114d953d59697967
#
_entry.id   9433bb47875ad992114d953d59697967
#
_cell.length_a   1.000
_cell.length_b   1.000
_cell.length_c   1.000
_cell.angle_alpha   90.00
_cell.angle_beta   90.00
_cell.angle_gamma   90.00
#
_symmetry.space_group_name_H-M   'P 1'
#
loop_
_entity.id
_entity.type
_entity.pdbx_description
1 polymer ?
#
loop_
_entity_poly.entity_id
_entity_poly.type
_entity_poly.pdbx_seq_one_letter_code
_entity_poly.pdbx_strand_id
1 'polypeptide(L)'
;VAKAILNEKGDILVHANVMLTEPLIQQMRKRELTGIYIEDALSEDIFLEELISEDTERKAVKALQNLDIDAAMDVAELIVDEITDMSEISLDMSCLRSKSNSTYEHSIDVSIYAVMIGIGMGMRKGLLKELAVSALLHDIGKLQIPTKLLHKPGKLTPEEYEEMKKHSEYGYELLKDNVMMTSKIKMGVYMHHENVDGTGYPLGLEGDQIYLFAKIIHIADVYDALCSKRSYKKAQLPTASVDFLMQRSGTMFQPGIVRIFLDCIPLY
;
A
#
# COMPACT_ATOMS: atom_id res chain seq x y z
N VAL A 1 16.38 -9.86 16.37
CA VAL A 1 15.51 -9.18 15.39
C VAL A 1 15.50 -10.00 14.12
N ALA A 2 14.34 -10.49 13.69
CA ALA A 2 14.23 -11.34 12.49
C ALA A 2 14.36 -10.51 11.19
N LYS A 3 13.92 -9.25 11.20
CA LYS A 3 13.98 -8.33 10.06
C LYS A 3 14.67 -7.02 10.41
N ALA A 4 15.32 -6.38 9.41
CA ALA A 4 15.89 -5.06 9.62
C ALA A 4 14.79 -4.04 9.95
N ILE A 5 15.10 -3.10 10.83
CA ILE A 5 14.22 -2.00 11.20
C ILE A 5 14.73 -0.73 10.52
N LEU A 6 13.89 -0.12 9.71
CA LEU A 6 14.20 1.12 8.99
C LEU A 6 13.63 2.34 9.74
N ASN A 7 14.20 3.51 9.50
CA ASN A 7 13.61 4.79 9.89
C ASN A 7 12.70 5.30 8.77
N GLU A 8 11.99 6.42 9.02
CA GLU A 8 11.14 7.09 8.01
C GLU A 8 11.91 7.53 6.75
N LYS A 9 13.23 7.55 6.78
CA LYS A 9 14.10 7.89 5.66
C LYS A 9 14.62 6.67 4.90
N GLY A 10 14.21 5.46 5.30
CA GLY A 10 14.70 4.22 4.72
C GLY A 10 16.13 3.84 5.15
N ASP A 11 16.68 4.49 6.19
CA ASP A 11 17.99 4.09 6.75
C ASP A 11 17.79 2.98 7.77
N ILE A 12 18.70 2.00 7.79
CA ILE A 12 18.64 0.88 8.72
C ILE A 12 18.96 1.36 10.14
N LEU A 13 17.99 1.26 11.03
CA LEU A 13 18.18 1.53 12.47
C LEU A 13 18.75 0.33 13.21
N VAL A 14 18.30 -0.86 12.85
CA VAL A 14 18.76 -2.14 13.41
C VAL A 14 18.78 -3.17 12.29
N HIS A 15 19.90 -3.83 12.12
CA HIS A 15 20.03 -4.91 11.12
C HIS A 15 19.25 -6.16 11.56
N ALA A 16 18.84 -6.97 10.57
CA ALA A 16 18.37 -8.33 10.83
C ALA A 16 19.44 -9.14 11.60
N ASN A 17 19.01 -10.15 12.32
CA ASN A 17 19.85 -11.03 13.15
C ASN A 17 20.60 -10.33 14.31
N VAL A 18 20.28 -9.08 14.63
CA VAL A 18 20.80 -8.41 15.81
C VAL A 18 20.08 -8.93 17.06
N MET A 19 20.84 -9.36 18.06
CA MET A 19 20.28 -9.82 19.33
C MET A 19 19.66 -8.64 20.10
N LEU A 20 18.42 -8.82 20.56
CA LEU A 20 17.73 -7.84 21.37
C LEU A 20 18.34 -7.78 22.78
N THR A 21 18.82 -6.62 23.15
CA THR A 21 19.28 -6.31 24.49
C THR A 21 18.35 -5.31 25.15
N GLU A 22 18.29 -5.30 26.50
CA GLU A 22 17.43 -4.34 27.22
C GLU A 22 17.69 -2.87 26.82
N PRO A 23 18.96 -2.39 26.66
CA PRO A 23 19.20 -1.04 26.15
C PRO A 23 18.63 -0.78 24.76
N LEU A 24 18.71 -1.76 23.85
CA LEU A 24 18.18 -1.64 22.50
C LEU A 24 16.65 -1.58 22.52
N ILE A 25 16.00 -2.42 23.32
CA ILE A 25 14.54 -2.40 23.51
C ILE A 25 14.08 -1.03 24.05
N GLN A 26 14.80 -0.45 25.02
CA GLN A 26 14.48 0.88 25.54
C GLN A 26 14.65 1.98 24.50
N GLN A 27 15.65 1.89 23.61
CA GLN A 27 15.82 2.82 22.51
C GLN A 27 14.68 2.69 21.48
N MET A 28 14.25 1.46 21.16
CA MET A 28 13.13 1.20 20.27
C MET A 28 11.82 1.77 20.82
N ARG A 29 11.56 1.56 22.13
CA ARG A 29 10.39 2.14 22.80
C ARG A 29 10.36 3.67 22.74
N LYS A 30 11.52 4.33 22.93
CA LYS A 30 11.62 5.79 22.82
C LYS A 30 11.35 6.32 21.41
N ARG A 31 11.50 5.49 20.39
CA ARG A 31 11.23 5.83 19.00
C ARG A 31 9.81 5.44 18.55
N GLU A 32 8.95 5.02 19.50
CA GLU A 32 7.55 4.65 19.30
C GLU A 32 7.35 3.54 18.24
N LEU A 33 8.36 2.67 18.05
CA LEU A 33 8.23 1.52 17.15
C LEU A 33 7.06 0.64 17.62
N THR A 34 6.13 0.36 16.71
CA THR A 34 4.86 -0.29 17.06
C THR A 34 4.94 -1.80 17.10
N GLY A 35 5.96 -2.38 16.50
CA GLY A 35 6.23 -3.82 16.49
C GLY A 35 7.57 -4.12 15.83
N ILE A 36 8.14 -5.26 16.18
CA ILE A 36 9.36 -5.80 15.58
C ILE A 36 9.19 -7.30 15.41
N TYR A 37 9.76 -7.86 14.37
CA TYR A 37 9.89 -9.32 14.24
C TYR A 37 11.05 -9.81 15.08
N ILE A 38 10.78 -10.82 15.90
CA ILE A 38 11.81 -11.51 16.68
C ILE A 38 11.87 -12.97 16.23
N GLU A 39 13.06 -13.51 16.24
CA GLU A 39 13.32 -14.93 16.10
C GLU A 39 13.75 -15.46 17.47
N ASP A 40 13.12 -16.53 17.91
CA ASP A 40 13.42 -17.21 19.16
C ASP A 40 13.31 -18.75 18.97
N ALA A 41 13.57 -19.50 20.01
CA ALA A 41 13.53 -20.96 19.96
C ALA A 41 12.14 -21.55 19.62
N LEU A 42 11.06 -20.75 19.70
CA LEU A 42 9.70 -21.18 19.36
C LEU A 42 9.34 -20.86 17.90
N SER A 43 10.14 -20.03 17.25
CA SER A 43 9.93 -19.56 15.88
C SER A 43 11.03 -20.03 14.89
N GLU A 44 11.94 -20.92 15.34
CA GLU A 44 13.06 -21.42 14.52
C GLU A 44 12.60 -22.08 13.19
N ASP A 45 11.40 -22.65 13.17
CA ASP A 45 10.82 -23.31 11.98
C ASP A 45 9.84 -22.40 11.19
N ILE A 46 9.68 -21.13 11.62
CA ILE A 46 8.78 -20.19 10.96
C ILE A 46 9.58 -19.31 10.01
N PHE A 47 9.53 -19.65 8.73
CA PHE A 47 10.09 -18.83 7.66
C PHE A 47 9.05 -17.77 7.25
N LEU A 48 9.37 -16.50 7.48
CA LEU A 48 8.58 -15.39 6.94
C LEU A 48 9.01 -15.19 5.48
N GLU A 49 8.22 -15.70 4.54
CA GLU A 49 8.43 -15.41 3.12
C GLU A 49 8.11 -13.93 2.87
N GLU A 50 9.10 -13.18 2.46
CA GLU A 50 8.92 -11.79 2.05
C GLU A 50 8.46 -11.75 0.60
N LEU A 51 7.37 -11.03 0.34
CA LEU A 51 6.84 -10.85 -1.03
C LEU A 51 7.77 -10.00 -1.89
N ILE A 52 8.54 -9.13 -1.26
CA ILE A 52 9.59 -8.33 -1.89
C ILE A 52 10.82 -8.27 -0.98
N SER A 53 12.00 -8.15 -1.57
CA SER A 53 13.25 -8.06 -0.84
C SER A 53 13.37 -6.73 -0.06
N GLU A 54 14.09 -6.73 1.06
CA GLU A 54 14.41 -5.50 1.82
C GLU A 54 15.11 -4.43 0.94
N ASP A 55 15.86 -4.85 -0.08
CA ASP A 55 16.51 -3.91 -1.01
C ASP A 55 15.51 -3.22 -1.92
N THR A 56 14.53 -3.97 -2.44
CA THR A 56 13.43 -3.42 -3.25
C THR A 56 12.57 -2.47 -2.43
N GLU A 57 12.23 -2.82 -1.20
CA GLU A 57 11.49 -1.95 -0.29
C GLU A 57 12.25 -0.63 -0.01
N ARG A 58 13.55 -0.74 0.31
CA ARG A 58 14.40 0.45 0.54
C ARG A 58 14.50 1.35 -0.68
N LYS A 59 14.61 0.77 -1.89
CA LYS A 59 14.59 1.51 -3.16
C LYS A 59 13.26 2.22 -3.36
N ALA A 60 12.14 1.54 -3.07
CA ALA A 60 10.80 2.12 -3.18
C ALA A 60 10.62 3.34 -2.26
N VAL A 61 10.98 3.19 -0.98
CA VAL A 61 10.94 4.31 -0.02
C VAL A 61 11.76 5.50 -0.53
N LYS A 62 12.98 5.28 -1.02
CA LYS A 62 13.84 6.36 -1.54
C LYS A 62 13.27 7.01 -2.79
N ALA A 63 12.73 6.24 -3.73
CA ALA A 63 12.12 6.75 -4.94
C ALA A 63 10.93 7.67 -4.61
N LEU A 64 10.05 7.23 -3.71
CA LEU A 64 8.88 8.00 -3.27
C LEU A 64 9.27 9.27 -2.50
N GLN A 65 10.25 9.19 -1.59
CA GLN A 65 10.73 10.34 -0.83
C GLN A 65 11.33 11.43 -1.72
N ASN A 66 12.07 11.04 -2.73
CA ASN A 66 12.75 11.95 -3.64
C ASN A 66 11.87 12.39 -4.82
N LEU A 67 10.64 11.86 -4.94
CA LEU A 67 9.77 12.08 -6.11
C LEU A 67 10.45 11.67 -7.43
N ASP A 68 11.29 10.66 -7.35
CA ASP A 68 11.98 10.12 -8.51
C ASP A 68 11.05 9.14 -9.23
N ILE A 69 10.35 9.66 -10.25
CA ILE A 69 9.37 8.89 -11.01
C ILE A 69 10.02 7.74 -11.78
N ASP A 70 11.22 7.95 -12.32
CA ASP A 70 11.93 6.91 -13.06
C ASP A 70 12.36 5.79 -12.12
N ALA A 71 12.91 6.12 -10.95
CA ALA A 71 13.22 5.14 -9.92
C ALA A 71 11.95 4.42 -9.39
N ALA A 72 10.81 5.10 -9.30
CA ALA A 72 9.55 4.46 -8.91
C ALA A 72 9.07 3.45 -9.97
N MET A 73 9.28 3.72 -11.25
CA MET A 73 8.99 2.77 -12.34
C MET A 73 9.91 1.54 -12.27
N ASP A 74 11.21 1.73 -12.05
CA ASP A 74 12.17 0.63 -11.91
C ASP A 74 11.82 -0.26 -10.71
N VAL A 75 11.44 0.34 -9.59
CA VAL A 75 11.03 -0.40 -8.39
C VAL A 75 9.72 -1.15 -8.60
N ALA A 76 8.74 -0.54 -9.28
CA ALA A 76 7.50 -1.23 -9.61
C ALA A 76 7.76 -2.47 -10.50
N GLU A 77 8.74 -2.42 -11.38
CA GLU A 77 9.21 -3.56 -12.15
C GLU A 77 9.78 -4.65 -11.24
N LEU A 78 10.66 -4.29 -10.30
CA LEU A 78 11.22 -5.23 -9.32
C LEU A 78 10.13 -5.90 -8.47
N ILE A 79 9.15 -5.13 -7.97
CA ILE A 79 8.01 -5.66 -7.21
C ILE A 79 7.27 -6.72 -8.03
N VAL A 80 6.96 -6.43 -9.29
CA VAL A 80 6.26 -7.40 -10.16
C VAL A 80 7.12 -8.62 -10.42
N ASP A 81 8.43 -8.44 -10.68
CA ASP A 81 9.33 -9.53 -10.97
C ASP A 81 9.47 -10.44 -9.75
N GLU A 82 9.71 -9.91 -8.56
CA GLU A 82 9.83 -10.70 -7.33
C GLU A 82 8.54 -11.46 -7.03
N ILE A 83 7.35 -10.84 -7.12
CA ILE A 83 6.08 -11.51 -6.85
C ILE A 83 5.77 -12.59 -7.90
N THR A 84 6.04 -12.32 -9.19
CA THR A 84 5.73 -13.29 -10.26
C THR A 84 6.70 -14.47 -10.31
N ASP A 85 7.90 -14.35 -9.74
CA ASP A 85 8.90 -15.40 -9.69
C ASP A 85 8.69 -16.36 -8.50
N MET A 86 7.77 -16.05 -7.57
CA MET A 86 7.41 -16.96 -6.47
C MET A 86 6.66 -18.19 -6.98
N SER A 87 7.04 -19.38 -6.50
CA SER A 87 6.47 -20.67 -6.93
C SER A 87 5.02 -20.88 -6.46
N GLU A 88 4.66 -20.29 -5.33
CA GLU A 88 3.30 -20.25 -4.79
C GLU A 88 3.05 -18.85 -4.21
N ILE A 89 2.04 -18.16 -4.72
CA ILE A 89 1.62 -16.88 -4.16
C ILE A 89 0.64 -17.18 -3.03
N SER A 90 1.16 -17.54 -1.86
CA SER A 90 0.39 -17.55 -0.63
C SER A 90 0.77 -16.32 0.19
N LEU A 91 -0.14 -15.37 0.30
CA LEU A 91 0.02 -14.26 1.23
C LEU A 91 -0.15 -14.76 2.66
N ASP A 92 0.95 -14.92 3.37
CA ASP A 92 0.84 -14.80 4.82
C ASP A 92 0.65 -13.31 5.16
N MET A 93 -0.59 -12.96 5.51
CA MET A 93 -0.99 -11.59 5.85
C MET A 93 -0.24 -11.05 7.08
N SER A 94 0.45 -11.90 7.85
CA SER A 94 1.31 -11.49 8.94
C SER A 94 2.57 -10.78 8.44
N CYS A 95 3.04 -11.09 7.23
CA CYS A 95 4.23 -10.49 6.64
C CYS A 95 4.09 -8.99 6.34
N LEU A 96 2.87 -8.52 6.03
CA LEU A 96 2.60 -7.12 5.70
C LEU A 96 2.20 -6.26 6.90
N ARG A 97 2.05 -6.85 8.09
CA ARG A 97 1.45 -6.19 9.26
C ARG A 97 2.38 -5.40 10.17
N SER A 98 3.67 -5.52 10.03
CA SER A 98 4.59 -5.09 11.08
C SER A 98 5.36 -3.83 10.80
N LYS A 99 5.06 -3.15 9.71
CA LYS A 99 5.88 -2.04 9.29
C LYS A 99 5.42 -0.72 9.90
N SER A 100 6.30 0.24 9.90
CA SER A 100 6.09 1.55 10.52
C SER A 100 4.91 2.29 9.87
N ASN A 101 4.40 3.32 10.54
CA ASN A 101 3.25 4.13 10.07
C ASN A 101 3.63 5.11 8.93
N SER A 102 4.58 4.78 8.05
CA SER A 102 4.97 5.72 7.01
C SER A 102 4.04 5.66 5.80
N THR A 103 3.78 6.81 5.21
CA THR A 103 2.98 6.93 3.97
C THR A 103 3.60 6.14 2.82
N TYR A 104 4.92 5.99 2.82
CA TYR A 104 5.65 5.29 1.76
C TYR A 104 5.48 3.78 1.82
N GLU A 105 5.51 3.20 3.03
CA GLU A 105 5.25 1.77 3.23
C GLU A 105 3.83 1.41 2.82
N HIS A 106 2.84 2.25 3.17
CA HIS A 106 1.48 2.11 2.69
C HIS A 106 1.41 2.01 1.16
N SER A 107 2.09 2.92 0.44
CA SER A 107 2.09 2.90 -1.02
C SER A 107 2.73 1.61 -1.60
N ILE A 108 3.75 1.08 -0.92
CA ILE A 108 4.39 -0.19 -1.30
C ILE A 108 3.40 -1.35 -1.08
N ASP A 109 2.77 -1.43 0.09
CA ASP A 109 1.81 -2.47 0.42
C ASP A 109 0.61 -2.45 -0.53
N VAL A 110 0.07 -1.26 -0.84
CA VAL A 110 -1.00 -1.08 -1.85
C VAL A 110 -0.55 -1.56 -3.22
N SER A 111 0.71 -1.32 -3.62
CA SER A 111 1.26 -1.81 -4.89
C SER A 111 1.34 -3.33 -4.92
N ILE A 112 1.79 -3.96 -3.83
CA ILE A 112 1.85 -5.43 -3.70
C ILE A 112 0.45 -6.03 -3.81
N TYR A 113 -0.53 -5.53 -3.05
CA TYR A 113 -1.91 -6.01 -3.12
C TYR A 113 -2.52 -5.83 -4.51
N ALA A 114 -2.28 -4.67 -5.15
CA ALA A 114 -2.77 -4.42 -6.50
C ALA A 114 -2.19 -5.41 -7.53
N VAL A 115 -0.88 -5.69 -7.46
CA VAL A 115 -0.22 -6.67 -8.32
C VAL A 115 -0.82 -8.06 -8.13
N MET A 116 -1.07 -8.47 -6.90
CA MET A 116 -1.68 -9.77 -6.59
C MET A 116 -3.09 -9.90 -7.15
N ILE A 117 -3.93 -8.87 -6.99
CA ILE A 117 -5.24 -8.83 -7.64
C ILE A 117 -5.06 -8.96 -9.16
N GLY A 118 -4.11 -8.24 -9.74
CA GLY A 118 -3.82 -8.28 -11.17
C GLY A 118 -3.40 -9.67 -11.65
N ILE A 119 -2.59 -10.40 -10.88
CA ILE A 119 -2.21 -11.79 -11.15
C ILE A 119 -3.44 -12.70 -11.08
N GLY A 120 -4.27 -12.56 -10.03
CA GLY A 120 -5.52 -13.30 -9.90
C GLY A 120 -6.52 -13.03 -11.03
N MET A 121 -6.44 -11.86 -11.67
CA MET A 121 -7.20 -11.50 -12.88
C MET A 121 -6.56 -12.04 -14.17
N GLY A 122 -5.40 -12.68 -14.13
CA GLY A 122 -4.67 -13.15 -15.31
C GLY A 122 -4.05 -12.02 -16.14
N MET A 123 -3.70 -10.89 -15.54
CA MET A 123 -3.04 -9.79 -16.25
C MET A 123 -1.64 -10.19 -16.70
N ARG A 124 -1.27 -9.81 -17.94
CA ARG A 124 0.09 -9.99 -18.45
C ARG A 124 1.09 -9.08 -17.72
N LYS A 125 2.34 -9.50 -17.62
CA LYS A 125 3.43 -8.82 -16.87
C LYS A 125 3.55 -7.31 -17.18
N GLY A 126 3.42 -6.90 -18.45
CA GLY A 126 3.46 -5.47 -18.81
C GLY A 126 2.32 -4.64 -18.21
N LEU A 127 1.11 -5.22 -18.06
CA LEU A 127 0.00 -4.54 -17.38
C LEU A 127 0.17 -4.52 -15.87
N LEU A 128 0.76 -5.59 -15.29
CA LEU A 128 1.10 -5.63 -13.87
C LEU A 128 2.10 -4.53 -13.50
N LYS A 129 3.11 -4.27 -14.36
CA LYS A 129 4.07 -3.19 -14.16
C LYS A 129 3.38 -1.81 -14.17
N GLU A 130 2.51 -1.55 -15.15
CA GLU A 130 1.73 -0.31 -15.19
C GLU A 130 0.83 -0.17 -13.95
N LEU A 131 0.20 -1.25 -13.48
CA LEU A 131 -0.65 -1.26 -12.29
C LEU A 131 0.17 -1.00 -11.02
N ALA A 132 1.35 -1.64 -10.90
CA ALA A 132 2.26 -1.43 -9.78
C ALA A 132 2.73 0.03 -9.68
N VAL A 133 3.12 0.65 -10.81
CA VAL A 133 3.47 2.08 -10.85
C VAL A 133 2.29 2.94 -10.39
N SER A 134 1.08 2.67 -10.92
CA SER A 134 -0.12 3.43 -10.57
C SER A 134 -0.44 3.33 -9.09
N ALA A 135 -0.35 2.13 -8.51
CA ALA A 135 -0.59 1.88 -7.10
C ALA A 135 0.50 2.50 -6.21
N LEU A 136 1.78 2.41 -6.61
CA LEU A 136 2.89 3.01 -5.87
C LEU A 136 2.77 4.54 -5.79
N LEU A 137 2.22 5.16 -6.84
CA LEU A 137 2.08 6.62 -6.95
C LEU A 137 0.67 7.13 -6.63
N HIS A 138 -0.29 6.29 -6.20
CA HIS A 138 -1.69 6.69 -6.04
C HIS A 138 -1.86 7.92 -5.13
N ASP A 139 -1.07 8.02 -4.11
CA ASP A 139 -1.09 9.05 -3.07
C ASP A 139 -0.08 10.20 -3.28
N ILE A 140 0.62 10.24 -4.41
CA ILE A 140 1.68 11.23 -4.68
C ILE A 140 1.19 12.68 -4.55
N GLY A 141 -0.08 12.94 -4.83
CA GLY A 141 -0.69 14.26 -4.70
C GLY A 141 -0.81 14.76 -3.27
N LYS A 142 -0.67 13.91 -2.25
CA LYS A 142 -0.62 14.33 -0.83
C LYS A 142 0.51 15.30 -0.52
N LEU A 143 1.53 15.34 -1.38
CA LEU A 143 2.61 16.32 -1.27
C LEU A 143 2.16 17.78 -1.47
N GLN A 144 1.05 17.99 -2.16
CA GLN A 144 0.47 19.31 -2.35
C GLN A 144 -0.57 19.67 -1.27
N ILE A 145 -0.92 18.71 -0.43
CA ILE A 145 -1.81 18.96 0.71
C ILE A 145 -1.03 19.69 1.82
N PRO A 146 -1.62 20.75 2.42
CA PRO A 146 -0.95 21.43 3.51
C PRO A 146 -0.53 20.50 4.65
N THR A 147 0.72 20.55 5.06
CA THR A 147 1.31 19.65 6.09
C THR A 147 0.49 19.65 7.40
N LYS A 148 -0.05 20.81 7.79
CA LYS A 148 -0.93 20.93 8.98
C LYS A 148 -2.20 20.11 8.86
N LEU A 149 -2.72 19.95 7.64
CA LEU A 149 -3.91 19.16 7.37
C LEU A 149 -3.56 17.68 7.32
N LEU A 150 -2.48 17.33 6.63
CA LEU A 150 -2.01 15.95 6.47
C LEU A 150 -1.72 15.29 7.83
N HIS A 151 -1.14 16.03 8.77
CA HIS A 151 -0.77 15.52 10.11
C HIS A 151 -1.72 15.99 11.23
N LYS A 152 -2.93 16.44 10.87
CA LYS A 152 -3.90 16.88 11.86
C LYS A 152 -4.32 15.74 12.79
N PRO A 153 -4.16 15.85 14.09
CA PRO A 153 -4.68 14.87 15.02
C PRO A 153 -6.21 14.91 15.07
N GLY A 154 -6.86 13.77 14.94
CA GLY A 154 -8.30 13.64 15.03
C GLY A 154 -9.04 13.73 13.70
N LYS A 155 -10.35 14.03 13.76
CA LYS A 155 -11.20 14.07 12.57
C LYS A 155 -11.03 15.38 11.81
N LEU A 156 -11.06 15.31 10.48
CA LEU A 156 -11.13 16.48 9.60
C LEU A 156 -12.53 17.11 9.67
N THR A 157 -12.59 18.44 9.53
CA THR A 157 -13.87 19.12 9.25
C THR A 157 -14.33 18.81 7.83
N PRO A 158 -15.61 19.09 7.47
CA PRO A 158 -16.06 18.90 6.09
C PRO A 158 -15.19 19.65 5.08
N GLU A 159 -14.81 20.89 5.35
CA GLU A 159 -13.98 21.73 4.48
C GLU A 159 -12.56 21.17 4.35
N GLU A 160 -11.98 20.71 5.44
CA GLU A 160 -10.68 20.05 5.45
C GLU A 160 -10.71 18.73 4.70
N TYR A 161 -11.81 18.00 4.79
CA TYR A 161 -11.98 16.76 4.03
C TYR A 161 -12.10 17.03 2.53
N GLU A 162 -12.81 18.09 2.11
CA GLU A 162 -12.85 18.51 0.70
C GLU A 162 -11.45 18.87 0.19
N GLU A 163 -10.62 19.55 1.00
CA GLU A 163 -9.24 19.82 0.62
C GLU A 163 -8.40 18.55 0.55
N MET A 164 -8.57 17.62 1.48
CA MET A 164 -7.87 16.34 1.46
C MET A 164 -8.21 15.52 0.19
N LYS A 165 -9.45 15.53 -0.26
CA LYS A 165 -9.87 14.80 -1.49
C LYS A 165 -9.12 15.25 -2.75
N LYS A 166 -8.62 16.49 -2.78
CA LYS A 166 -7.88 17.00 -3.94
C LYS A 166 -6.56 16.29 -4.21
N HIS A 167 -6.06 15.45 -3.28
CA HIS A 167 -4.80 14.75 -3.53
C HIS A 167 -4.87 13.87 -4.79
N SER A 168 -6.02 13.29 -5.14
CA SER A 168 -6.18 12.51 -6.36
C SER A 168 -6.06 13.38 -7.62
N GLU A 169 -6.63 14.60 -7.62
CA GLU A 169 -6.45 15.58 -8.69
C GLU A 169 -5.00 16.06 -8.77
N TYR A 170 -4.40 16.40 -7.63
CA TYR A 170 -3.00 16.83 -7.56
C TYR A 170 -2.04 15.74 -8.03
N GLY A 171 -2.32 14.47 -7.71
CA GLY A 171 -1.54 13.34 -8.20
C GLY A 171 -1.60 13.22 -9.72
N TYR A 172 -2.79 13.34 -10.30
CA TYR A 172 -2.96 13.39 -11.76
C TYR A 172 -2.21 14.56 -12.40
N GLU A 173 -2.34 15.77 -11.84
CA GLU A 173 -1.65 16.98 -12.34
C GLU A 173 -0.13 16.83 -12.32
N LEU A 174 0.44 16.20 -11.29
CA LEU A 174 1.88 15.91 -11.22
C LEU A 174 2.37 14.96 -12.30
N LEU A 175 1.50 14.04 -12.76
CA LEU A 175 1.86 12.99 -13.69
C LEU A 175 1.41 13.27 -15.15
N LYS A 176 0.50 14.20 -15.40
CA LYS A 176 -0.20 14.37 -16.69
C LYS A 176 0.74 14.61 -17.86
N ASP A 177 1.80 15.40 -17.67
CA ASP A 177 2.75 15.78 -18.72
C ASP A 177 3.93 14.80 -18.85
N ASN A 178 4.03 13.82 -17.95
CA ASN A 178 5.07 12.80 -18.06
C ASN A 178 4.71 11.80 -19.17
N VAL A 179 5.54 11.73 -20.20
CA VAL A 179 5.34 10.89 -21.39
C VAL A 179 5.49 9.39 -21.10
N MET A 180 6.21 9.03 -20.04
CA MET A 180 6.38 7.64 -19.63
C MET A 180 5.14 7.11 -18.89
N MET A 181 4.29 8.00 -18.37
CA MET A 181 3.05 7.63 -17.67
C MET A 181 1.93 7.40 -18.66
N THR A 182 1.50 6.15 -18.81
CA THR A 182 0.35 5.82 -19.65
C THR A 182 -0.95 6.39 -19.08
N SER A 183 -1.97 6.51 -19.93
CA SER A 183 -3.30 6.93 -19.47
C SER A 183 -3.84 6.04 -18.36
N LYS A 184 -3.52 4.73 -18.38
CA LYS A 184 -3.93 3.78 -17.35
C LYS A 184 -3.35 4.12 -16.00
N ILE A 185 -2.06 4.43 -15.93
CA ILE A 185 -1.38 4.84 -14.70
C ILE A 185 -2.02 6.11 -14.16
N LYS A 186 -2.16 7.14 -15.00
CA LYS A 186 -2.74 8.45 -14.63
C LYS A 186 -4.16 8.34 -14.12
N MET A 187 -5.01 7.54 -14.81
CA MET A 187 -6.40 7.33 -14.41
C MET A 187 -6.50 6.48 -13.13
N GLY A 188 -5.61 5.54 -12.91
CA GLY A 188 -5.54 4.81 -11.65
C GLY A 188 -5.27 5.74 -10.47
N VAL A 189 -4.31 6.66 -10.58
CA VAL A 189 -4.01 7.70 -9.58
C VAL A 189 -5.19 8.66 -9.40
N TYR A 190 -5.83 9.08 -10.49
CA TYR A 190 -6.90 10.08 -10.44
C TYR A 190 -8.19 9.56 -9.78
N MET A 191 -8.55 8.30 -10.07
CA MET A 191 -9.87 7.74 -9.77
C MET A 191 -9.87 6.74 -8.61
N HIS A 192 -8.76 6.55 -7.89
CA HIS A 192 -8.65 5.46 -6.89
C HIS A 192 -9.60 5.61 -5.68
N HIS A 193 -10.30 6.72 -5.56
CA HIS A 193 -11.33 6.94 -4.55
C HIS A 193 -12.75 6.96 -5.12
N GLU A 194 -12.93 6.57 -6.39
CA GLU A 194 -14.27 6.39 -6.95
C GLU A 194 -14.92 5.12 -6.39
N ASN A 195 -16.20 5.23 -6.03
CA ASN A 195 -17.02 4.11 -5.60
C ASN A 195 -17.88 3.63 -6.79
N VAL A 196 -18.09 2.33 -6.92
CA VAL A 196 -18.85 1.81 -8.07
C VAL A 196 -20.31 2.26 -8.12
N ASP A 197 -20.85 2.79 -7.02
CA ASP A 197 -22.19 3.38 -6.90
C ASP A 197 -22.24 4.90 -7.15
N GLY A 198 -21.13 5.53 -7.57
CA GLY A 198 -21.04 6.96 -7.86
C GLY A 198 -20.91 7.87 -6.65
N THR A 199 -20.81 7.32 -5.44
CA THR A 199 -20.65 8.12 -4.21
C THR A 199 -19.19 8.50 -3.90
N GLY A 200 -18.26 8.12 -4.76
CA GLY A 200 -16.83 8.38 -4.66
C GLY A 200 -16.42 9.78 -5.13
N TYR A 201 -15.13 9.98 -5.30
CA TYR A 201 -14.54 11.22 -5.80
C TYR A 201 -13.28 10.91 -6.64
N PRO A 202 -12.81 11.85 -7.49
CA PRO A 202 -13.22 13.24 -7.63
C PRO A 202 -14.40 13.49 -8.59
N LEU A 203 -14.77 12.53 -9.43
CA LEU A 203 -15.72 12.72 -10.52
C LEU A 203 -17.12 12.16 -10.22
N GLY A 204 -17.27 11.29 -9.22
CA GLY A 204 -18.53 10.60 -8.91
C GLY A 204 -18.95 9.61 -10.03
N LEU A 205 -17.98 8.87 -10.57
CA LEU A 205 -18.20 7.93 -11.66
C LEU A 205 -18.83 6.63 -11.15
N GLU A 206 -19.63 5.98 -12.00
CA GLU A 206 -20.31 4.73 -11.69
C GLU A 206 -19.78 3.54 -12.50
N GLY A 207 -19.67 2.40 -11.87
CA GLY A 207 -19.47 1.10 -12.53
C GLY A 207 -18.33 1.10 -13.55
N ASP A 208 -18.66 0.92 -14.83
CA ASP A 208 -17.68 0.79 -15.92
C ASP A 208 -17.05 2.11 -16.38
N GLN A 209 -17.53 3.24 -15.89
CA GLN A 209 -16.90 4.54 -16.13
C GLN A 209 -15.58 4.67 -15.34
N ILE A 210 -15.45 3.93 -14.23
CA ILE A 210 -14.23 3.92 -13.39
C ILE A 210 -13.19 3.01 -14.05
N TYR A 211 -11.98 3.52 -14.16
CA TYR A 211 -10.89 2.78 -14.78
C TYR A 211 -10.51 1.55 -13.96
N LEU A 212 -10.15 0.44 -14.64
CA LEU A 212 -9.88 -0.83 -13.95
C LEU A 212 -8.78 -0.73 -12.88
N PHE A 213 -7.69 -0.01 -13.17
CA PHE A 213 -6.61 0.18 -12.19
C PHE A 213 -7.09 0.89 -10.93
N ALA A 214 -7.94 1.91 -11.09
CA ALA A 214 -8.53 2.62 -9.95
C ALA A 214 -9.39 1.71 -9.07
N LYS A 215 -10.23 0.84 -9.69
CA LYS A 215 -11.04 -0.15 -8.94
C LYS A 215 -10.19 -1.13 -8.15
N ILE A 216 -9.05 -1.55 -8.71
CA ILE A 216 -8.10 -2.47 -8.04
C ILE A 216 -7.39 -1.75 -6.89
N ILE A 217 -6.85 -0.56 -7.16
CA ILE A 217 -6.13 0.25 -6.16
C ILE A 217 -7.05 0.61 -5.01
N HIS A 218 -8.33 0.93 -5.27
CA HIS A 218 -9.31 1.24 -4.23
C HIS A 218 -9.48 0.11 -3.21
N ILE A 219 -9.56 -1.14 -3.66
CA ILE A 219 -9.65 -2.31 -2.78
C ILE A 219 -8.37 -2.47 -1.97
N ALA A 220 -7.21 -2.37 -2.63
CA ALA A 220 -5.90 -2.52 -2.02
C ALA A 220 -5.65 -1.44 -0.95
N ASP A 221 -5.92 -0.17 -1.27
CA ASP A 221 -5.78 0.98 -0.37
C ASP A 221 -6.66 0.85 0.88
N VAL A 222 -7.96 0.57 0.68
CA VAL A 222 -8.87 0.43 1.81
C VAL A 222 -8.51 -0.77 2.68
N TYR A 223 -8.10 -1.89 2.08
CA TYR A 223 -7.67 -3.06 2.84
C TYR A 223 -6.44 -2.75 3.70
N ASP A 224 -5.38 -2.17 3.11
CA ASP A 224 -4.21 -1.76 3.87
C ASP A 224 -4.56 -0.75 4.96
N ALA A 225 -5.36 0.27 4.63
CA ALA A 225 -5.81 1.27 5.61
C ALA A 225 -6.59 0.69 6.80
N LEU A 226 -7.26 -0.46 6.63
CA LEU A 226 -7.96 -1.16 7.71
C LEU A 226 -7.02 -2.03 8.54
N CYS A 227 -6.05 -2.70 7.90
CA CYS A 227 -5.10 -3.60 8.54
C CYS A 227 -3.96 -2.86 9.24
N SER A 228 -3.58 -1.68 8.74
CA SER A 228 -2.48 -0.87 9.28
C SER A 228 -2.94 -0.05 10.49
N LYS A 229 -2.05 0.08 11.50
CA LYS A 229 -2.27 0.96 12.64
C LYS A 229 -2.01 2.40 12.20
N ARG A 230 -2.99 3.29 12.40
CA ARG A 230 -2.82 4.73 12.17
C ARG A 230 -2.90 5.48 13.50
N SER A 231 -2.34 6.69 13.57
CA SER A 231 -2.26 7.50 14.80
C SER A 231 -3.61 7.71 15.51
N TYR A 232 -4.72 7.57 14.78
CA TYR A 232 -6.10 7.77 15.28
C TYR A 232 -6.97 6.50 15.22
N LYS A 233 -6.45 5.34 14.76
CA LYS A 233 -7.23 4.09 14.62
C LYS A 233 -6.36 2.88 14.93
N LYS A 234 -6.87 1.96 15.78
CA LYS A 234 -6.25 0.65 15.99
C LYS A 234 -6.37 -0.20 14.73
N ALA A 235 -5.33 -0.96 14.39
CA ALA A 235 -5.39 -1.96 13.33
C ALA A 235 -6.56 -2.94 13.59
N GLN A 236 -7.30 -3.26 12.53
CA GLN A 236 -8.34 -4.30 12.59
C GLN A 236 -7.70 -5.67 12.33
N LEU A 237 -8.37 -6.72 12.77
CA LEU A 237 -8.02 -8.08 12.36
C LEU A 237 -8.29 -8.23 10.86
N PRO A 238 -7.51 -9.03 10.10
CA PRO A 238 -7.76 -9.25 8.68
C PRO A 238 -9.16 -9.73 8.38
N THR A 239 -9.70 -10.61 9.23
CA THR A 239 -11.08 -11.10 9.11
C THR A 239 -12.09 -9.95 9.11
N ALA A 240 -11.94 -8.97 10.02
CA ALA A 240 -12.81 -7.78 10.05
C ALA A 240 -12.64 -6.87 8.84
N SER A 241 -11.42 -6.78 8.29
CA SER A 241 -11.14 -6.02 7.06
C SER A 241 -11.77 -6.69 5.84
N VAL A 242 -11.70 -8.02 5.77
CA VAL A 242 -12.38 -8.83 4.75
C VAL A 242 -13.89 -8.68 4.84
N ASP A 243 -14.47 -8.78 6.04
CA ASP A 243 -15.90 -8.57 6.25
C ASP A 243 -16.34 -7.18 5.76
N PHE A 244 -15.54 -6.15 6.00
CA PHE A 244 -15.81 -4.79 5.48
C PHE A 244 -15.85 -4.77 3.95
N LEU A 245 -14.84 -5.35 3.28
CA LEU A 245 -14.81 -5.43 1.82
C LEU A 245 -16.02 -6.18 1.25
N MET A 246 -16.39 -7.29 1.87
CA MET A 246 -17.57 -8.07 1.47
C MET A 246 -18.87 -7.27 1.62
N GLN A 247 -19.06 -6.59 2.75
CA GLN A 247 -20.25 -5.76 3.01
C GLN A 247 -20.37 -4.56 2.05
N ARG A 248 -19.27 -4.06 1.53
CA ARG A 248 -19.21 -2.92 0.61
C ARG A 248 -19.08 -3.33 -0.87
N SER A 249 -19.08 -4.62 -1.14
CA SER A 249 -19.12 -5.16 -2.51
C SER A 249 -20.44 -4.77 -3.19
N GLY A 250 -20.33 -4.18 -4.38
CA GLY A 250 -21.46 -3.65 -5.15
C GLY A 250 -21.87 -2.20 -4.82
N THR A 251 -21.26 -1.59 -3.80
CA THR A 251 -21.41 -0.16 -3.49
C THR A 251 -20.08 0.59 -3.62
N MET A 252 -19.11 0.32 -2.76
CA MET A 252 -17.77 0.88 -2.91
C MET A 252 -16.94 0.13 -3.95
N PHE A 253 -17.00 -1.18 -3.93
CA PHE A 253 -16.07 -2.05 -4.66
C PHE A 253 -16.77 -2.87 -5.74
N GLN A 254 -16.03 -3.12 -6.84
CA GLN A 254 -16.47 -4.02 -7.89
C GLN A 254 -16.52 -5.47 -7.39
N PRO A 255 -17.70 -6.15 -7.40
CA PRO A 255 -17.84 -7.47 -6.79
C PRO A 255 -16.88 -8.53 -7.33
N GLY A 256 -16.64 -8.53 -8.64
CA GLY A 256 -15.71 -9.48 -9.27
C GLY A 256 -14.27 -9.32 -8.80
N ILE A 257 -13.82 -8.08 -8.55
CA ILE A 257 -12.46 -7.81 -8.06
C ILE A 257 -12.34 -8.16 -6.57
N VAL A 258 -13.38 -7.86 -5.75
CA VAL A 258 -13.40 -8.28 -4.34
C VAL A 258 -13.23 -9.80 -4.24
N ARG A 259 -13.97 -10.57 -5.04
CA ARG A 259 -13.86 -12.03 -5.04
C ARG A 259 -12.44 -12.50 -5.36
N ILE A 260 -11.83 -11.97 -6.43
CA ILE A 260 -10.47 -12.31 -6.81
C ILE A 260 -9.49 -11.97 -5.69
N PHE A 261 -9.64 -10.81 -5.04
CA PHE A 261 -8.80 -10.42 -3.91
C PHE A 261 -8.90 -11.43 -2.76
N LEU A 262 -10.12 -11.87 -2.43
CA LEU A 262 -10.34 -12.85 -1.37
C LEU A 262 -9.75 -14.23 -1.71
N ASP A 263 -9.80 -14.62 -2.98
CA ASP A 263 -9.19 -15.86 -3.45
C ASP A 263 -7.63 -15.81 -3.38
N CYS A 264 -7.03 -14.61 -3.44
CA CYS A 264 -5.59 -14.40 -3.31
C CYS A 264 -5.10 -14.33 -1.85
N ILE A 265 -5.99 -14.15 -0.87
CA ILE A 265 -5.63 -13.98 0.54
C ILE A 265 -6.10 -15.21 1.33
N PRO A 266 -5.20 -16.09 1.83
CA PRO A 266 -5.58 -17.18 2.69
C PRO A 266 -6.15 -16.64 4.01
N LEU A 267 -7.40 -16.97 4.28
CA LEU A 267 -8.09 -16.70 5.55
C LEU A 267 -7.91 -17.93 6.46
N TYR A 268 -6.80 -18.00 7.19
CA TYR A 268 -6.62 -19.01 8.24
C TYR A 268 -6.81 -18.42 9.64
#